data_ee41dd8e4bb83ce088a709e8abd50567
#
_entry.id   ee41dd8e4bb83ce088a709e8abd50567
#
_cell.length_a   1.000
_cell.length_b   1.000
_cell.length_c   1.000
_cell.angle_alpha   90.00
_cell.angle_beta   90.00
_cell.angle_gamma   90.00
#
_symmetry.space_group_name_H-M   'P 1'
#
loop_
_entity.id
_entity.type
_entity.pdbx_description
1 polymer ?
#
loop_
_entity_poly.entity_id
_entity_poly.type
_entity_poly.pdbx_seq_one_letter_code
_entity_poly.pdbx_strand_id
1 'polypeptide(L)'
;MLETYSIMAEDTPLEDINQRIARRVATLRAERGLSLDALAGRCVVSRSTLSLIERGETSATAVVLEKVASGLGVALAALFESERALPGPLMRRAEQAEWRDPASGYLRRNVSPPDHPSPLRIVEVEFPAGRRVVLEGGTPSNAIDEQVWLLEGAMKLTLGHITHRLEAGDCLALHVDGPIEFHNPTRRAARYAVVLATTTTTATPYRASTRQVPR
;
A
#
# COMPACT_ATOMS: atom_id res chain seq x y z
N MET A 1 -41.55 19.95 -18.53
CA MET A 1 -40.28 20.01 -19.30
C MET A 1 -39.16 19.76 -18.30
N LEU A 2 -38.76 18.49 -18.13
CA LEU A 2 -37.68 18.07 -17.25
C LEU A 2 -36.47 17.82 -18.13
N GLU A 3 -35.51 18.74 -18.08
CA GLU A 3 -34.22 18.55 -18.79
C GLU A 3 -33.41 17.50 -18.04
N THR A 4 -33.22 16.39 -18.72
CA THR A 4 -32.33 15.30 -18.32
C THR A 4 -30.88 15.77 -18.51
N TYR A 5 -30.22 16.13 -17.43
CA TYR A 5 -28.77 16.36 -17.45
C TYR A 5 -28.08 15.00 -17.60
N SER A 6 -27.77 14.65 -18.84
CA SER A 6 -26.91 13.51 -19.16
C SER A 6 -25.46 13.94 -18.87
N ILE A 7 -24.97 13.59 -17.67
CA ILE A 7 -23.54 13.68 -17.38
C ILE A 7 -22.88 12.57 -18.20
N MET A 8 -22.30 12.96 -19.33
CA MET A 8 -21.33 12.13 -20.05
C MET A 8 -20.15 11.92 -19.11
N ALA A 9 -20.09 10.78 -18.43
CA ALA A 9 -18.86 10.31 -17.82
C ALA A 9 -17.90 10.03 -18.99
N GLU A 10 -16.94 10.92 -19.21
CA GLU A 10 -15.81 10.64 -20.06
C GLU A 10 -15.12 9.40 -19.50
N ASP A 11 -15.14 8.35 -20.31
CA ASP A 11 -14.48 7.07 -20.07
C ASP A 11 -12.95 7.31 -20.18
N THR A 12 -12.39 7.95 -19.14
CA THR A 12 -10.94 8.12 -19.05
C THR A 12 -10.36 6.73 -18.80
N PRO A 13 -9.51 6.21 -19.71
CA PRO A 13 -8.91 4.88 -19.53
C PRO A 13 -8.30 4.78 -18.13
N LEU A 14 -8.64 3.71 -17.39
CA LEU A 14 -8.04 3.43 -16.10
C LEU A 14 -6.52 3.42 -16.29
N GLU A 15 -5.88 4.42 -15.73
CA GLU A 15 -4.44 4.57 -15.83
C GLU A 15 -3.74 3.31 -15.34
N ASP A 16 -2.75 2.82 -16.13
CA ASP A 16 -1.93 1.68 -15.74
C ASP A 16 -1.30 1.94 -14.36
N ILE A 17 -1.50 0.97 -13.45
CA ILE A 17 -0.99 1.03 -12.07
C ILE A 17 0.52 1.28 -12.04
N ASN A 18 1.30 0.78 -13.01
CA ASN A 18 2.74 1.00 -13.09
C ASN A 18 3.05 2.46 -13.39
N GLN A 19 2.27 3.13 -14.27
CA GLN A 19 2.40 4.56 -14.57
C GLN A 19 2.06 5.41 -13.34
N ARG A 20 1.07 4.99 -12.56
CA ARG A 20 0.72 5.67 -11.31
C ARG A 20 1.82 5.55 -10.27
N ILE A 21 2.36 4.35 -10.06
CA ILE A 21 3.51 4.11 -9.18
C ILE A 21 4.71 4.96 -9.64
N ALA A 22 5.00 4.99 -10.94
CA ALA A 22 6.09 5.76 -11.52
C ALA A 22 6.00 7.24 -11.14
N ARG A 23 4.85 7.86 -11.37
CA ARG A 23 4.64 9.28 -11.01
C ARG A 23 4.74 9.49 -9.51
N ARG A 24 4.13 8.62 -8.70
CA ARG A 24 4.16 8.76 -7.26
C ARG A 24 5.58 8.68 -6.69
N VAL A 25 6.42 7.77 -7.19
CA VAL A 25 7.84 7.68 -6.82
C VAL A 25 8.58 8.96 -7.19
N ALA A 26 8.40 9.46 -8.42
CA ALA A 26 9.04 10.69 -8.89
C ALA A 26 8.61 11.91 -8.06
N THR A 27 7.31 12.06 -7.76
CA THR A 27 6.75 13.13 -6.91
C THR A 27 7.35 13.06 -5.50
N LEU A 28 7.29 11.90 -4.84
CA LEU A 28 7.82 11.72 -3.49
C LEU A 28 9.33 11.98 -3.40
N ARG A 29 10.08 11.61 -4.45
CA ARG A 29 11.52 11.91 -4.53
C ARG A 29 11.76 13.43 -4.67
N ALA A 30 11.02 14.09 -5.57
CA ALA A 30 11.14 15.52 -5.80
C ALA A 30 10.78 16.34 -4.55
N GLU A 31 9.69 16.01 -3.86
CA GLU A 31 9.27 16.62 -2.60
C GLU A 31 10.35 16.58 -1.52
N ARG A 32 11.21 15.55 -1.54
CA ARG A 32 12.35 15.37 -0.62
C ARG A 32 13.65 15.96 -1.12
N GLY A 33 13.64 16.62 -2.30
CA GLY A 33 14.83 17.21 -2.91
C GLY A 33 15.92 16.18 -3.26
N LEU A 34 15.54 14.90 -3.49
CA LEU A 34 16.51 13.85 -3.76
C LEU A 34 16.79 13.74 -5.26
N SER A 35 18.07 13.61 -5.62
CA SER A 35 18.46 13.15 -6.95
C SER A 35 18.20 11.64 -7.09
N LEU A 36 18.16 11.11 -8.34
CA LEU A 36 18.07 9.66 -8.57
C LEU A 36 19.24 8.90 -7.89
N ASP A 37 20.45 9.47 -7.94
CA ASP A 37 21.63 8.86 -7.30
C ASP A 37 21.50 8.83 -5.77
N ALA A 38 20.98 9.92 -5.18
CA ALA A 38 20.77 10.00 -3.74
C ALA A 38 19.70 8.97 -3.28
N LEU A 39 18.61 8.81 -4.03
CA LEU A 39 17.60 7.80 -3.72
C LEU A 39 18.15 6.38 -3.93
N ALA A 40 18.91 6.14 -5.01
CA ALA A 40 19.54 4.85 -5.29
C ALA A 40 20.42 4.38 -4.12
N GLY A 41 21.23 5.29 -3.57
CA GLY A 41 22.05 5.00 -2.40
C GLY A 41 21.24 4.67 -1.13
N ARG A 42 20.08 5.33 -0.94
CA ARG A 42 19.20 5.10 0.23
C ARG A 42 18.47 3.78 0.18
N CYS A 43 17.98 3.37 -1.00
CA CYS A 43 17.14 2.18 -1.15
C CYS A 43 17.92 0.94 -1.63
N VAL A 44 19.25 1.04 -1.83
CA VAL A 44 20.08 -0.07 -2.33
C VAL A 44 19.51 -0.67 -3.64
N VAL A 45 19.03 0.23 -4.52
CA VAL A 45 18.52 -0.09 -5.86
C VAL A 45 19.36 0.67 -6.87
N SER A 46 19.68 0.08 -8.02
CA SER A 46 20.51 0.77 -9.02
C SER A 46 19.80 2.02 -9.57
N ARG A 47 20.59 3.07 -9.89
CA ARG A 47 20.09 4.29 -10.52
C ARG A 47 19.32 3.99 -11.81
N SER A 48 19.80 3.02 -12.62
CA SER A 48 19.13 2.61 -13.85
C SER A 48 17.76 1.98 -13.58
N THR A 49 17.67 1.12 -12.56
CA THR A 49 16.38 0.52 -12.15
C THR A 49 15.40 1.59 -11.68
N LEU A 50 15.83 2.53 -10.84
CA LEU A 50 14.98 3.65 -10.41
C LEU A 50 14.50 4.50 -11.58
N SER A 51 15.38 4.80 -12.53
CA SER A 51 15.03 5.52 -13.74
C SER A 51 13.97 4.80 -14.58
N LEU A 52 14.07 3.46 -14.72
CA LEU A 52 13.05 2.65 -15.40
C LEU A 52 11.72 2.66 -14.66
N ILE A 53 11.75 2.59 -13.31
CA ILE A 53 10.54 2.67 -12.47
C ILE A 53 9.86 4.03 -12.65
N GLU A 54 10.58 5.14 -12.54
CA GLU A 54 10.00 6.50 -12.66
C GLU A 54 9.45 6.82 -14.06
N ARG A 55 9.93 6.12 -15.10
CA ARG A 55 9.37 6.22 -16.45
C ARG A 55 8.21 5.26 -16.72
N GLY A 56 7.91 4.36 -15.76
CA GLY A 56 6.89 3.33 -15.95
C GLY A 56 7.27 2.26 -16.97
N GLU A 57 8.55 2.13 -17.31
CA GLU A 57 9.07 1.20 -18.31
C GLU A 57 9.34 -0.21 -17.76
N THR A 58 9.09 -0.41 -16.47
CA THR A 58 9.25 -1.71 -15.81
C THR A 58 8.18 -1.92 -14.74
N SER A 59 7.72 -3.16 -14.59
CA SER A 59 6.90 -3.58 -13.46
C SER A 59 7.83 -4.04 -12.34
N ALA A 60 8.04 -3.17 -11.36
CA ALA A 60 8.90 -3.48 -10.22
C ALA A 60 8.26 -4.51 -9.30
N THR A 61 9.07 -5.39 -8.69
CA THR A 61 8.60 -6.37 -7.71
C THR A 61 8.26 -5.70 -6.38
N ALA A 62 7.46 -6.37 -5.53
CA ALA A 62 7.13 -5.89 -4.19
C ALA A 62 8.38 -5.58 -3.36
N VAL A 63 9.39 -6.44 -3.43
CA VAL A 63 10.68 -6.25 -2.74
C VAL A 63 11.39 -4.97 -3.19
N VAL A 64 11.39 -4.70 -4.50
CA VAL A 64 11.99 -3.48 -5.05
C VAL A 64 11.18 -2.25 -4.65
N LEU A 65 9.86 -2.30 -4.76
CA LEU A 65 8.97 -1.19 -4.37
C LEU A 65 9.07 -0.88 -2.87
N GLU A 66 9.19 -1.92 -2.04
CA GLU A 66 9.38 -1.76 -0.60
C GLU A 66 10.69 -1.05 -0.29
N LYS A 67 11.81 -1.45 -0.92
CA LYS A 67 13.11 -0.74 -0.79
C LYS A 67 13.03 0.72 -1.21
N VAL A 68 12.31 1.02 -2.30
CA VAL A 68 12.10 2.39 -2.77
C VAL A 68 11.26 3.18 -1.76
N ALA A 69 10.18 2.61 -1.23
CA ALA A 69 9.34 3.22 -0.20
C ALA A 69 10.16 3.53 1.07
N SER A 70 10.95 2.56 1.55
CA SER A 70 11.86 2.72 2.69
C SER A 70 12.88 3.84 2.45
N GLY A 71 13.53 3.87 1.28
CA GLY A 71 14.47 4.94 0.91
C GLY A 71 13.83 6.32 0.82
N LEU A 72 12.53 6.38 0.51
CA LEU A 72 11.71 7.59 0.54
C LEU A 72 11.16 7.90 1.94
N GLY A 73 11.27 7.01 2.91
CA GLY A 73 10.74 7.19 4.26
C GLY A 73 9.21 7.14 4.31
N VAL A 74 8.57 6.29 3.50
CA VAL A 74 7.12 6.10 3.46
C VAL A 74 6.78 4.61 3.53
N ALA A 75 5.55 4.28 3.93
CA ALA A 75 5.05 2.91 3.82
C ALA A 75 4.89 2.52 2.34
N LEU A 76 5.05 1.22 2.03
CA LEU A 76 4.84 0.69 0.68
C LEU A 76 3.46 1.10 0.12
N ALA A 77 2.43 1.17 0.97
CA ALA A 77 1.08 1.60 0.58
C ALA A 77 1.05 2.98 -0.08
N ALA A 78 1.91 3.91 0.33
CA ALA A 78 1.96 5.27 -0.19
C ALA A 78 2.36 5.35 -1.66
N LEU A 79 3.07 4.34 -2.18
CA LEU A 79 3.43 4.29 -3.61
C LEU A 79 2.23 4.00 -4.53
N PHE A 80 1.14 3.47 -3.97
CA PHE A 80 -0.07 3.11 -4.71
C PHE A 80 -1.18 4.15 -4.59
N GLU A 81 -0.94 5.25 -3.86
CA GLU A 81 -1.90 6.35 -3.72
C GLU A 81 -2.04 7.12 -5.04
N SER A 82 -3.27 7.55 -5.35
CA SER A 82 -3.57 8.32 -6.55
C SER A 82 -3.53 9.81 -6.25
N GLU A 83 -2.89 10.60 -7.12
CA GLU A 83 -2.93 12.07 -7.02
C GLU A 83 -4.29 12.67 -7.45
N ARG A 84 -5.18 11.86 -8.05
CA ARG A 84 -6.48 12.28 -8.60
C ARG A 84 -7.69 11.76 -7.84
N ALA A 85 -7.51 11.17 -6.66
CA ALA A 85 -8.65 10.72 -5.89
C ALA A 85 -9.50 11.93 -5.48
N LEU A 86 -10.80 11.88 -5.78
CA LEU A 86 -11.76 12.87 -5.30
C LEU A 86 -11.78 12.79 -3.76
N PRO A 87 -11.60 13.91 -3.05
CA PRO A 87 -11.59 13.90 -1.60
C PRO A 87 -12.98 13.48 -1.08
N GLY A 88 -13.05 12.29 -0.53
CA GLY A 88 -14.30 11.75 0.02
C GLY A 88 -14.04 10.59 0.98
N PRO A 89 -14.97 10.34 1.92
CA PRO A 89 -14.82 9.24 2.87
C PRO A 89 -15.14 7.87 2.30
N LEU A 90 -15.69 7.80 1.08
CA LEU A 90 -16.11 6.57 0.43
C LEU A 90 -15.25 6.27 -0.79
N MET A 91 -14.71 5.05 -0.84
CA MET A 91 -14.03 4.47 -1.99
C MET A 91 -14.74 3.19 -2.41
N ARG A 92 -15.32 3.18 -3.60
CA ARG A 92 -15.99 2.01 -4.14
C ARG A 92 -14.97 0.93 -4.52
N ARG A 93 -15.37 -0.34 -4.41
CA ARG A 93 -14.47 -1.47 -4.79
C ARG A 93 -13.88 -1.34 -6.19
N ALA A 94 -14.66 -0.86 -7.15
CA ALA A 94 -14.21 -0.66 -8.53
C ALA A 94 -13.16 0.45 -8.69
N GLU A 95 -13.05 1.35 -7.72
CA GLU A 95 -12.09 2.47 -7.68
C GLU A 95 -10.80 2.11 -6.93
N GLN A 96 -10.83 0.98 -6.18
CA GLN A 96 -9.69 0.53 -5.39
C GLN A 96 -8.58 0.03 -6.31
N ALA A 97 -7.42 0.66 -6.21
CA ALA A 97 -6.27 0.28 -7.01
C ALA A 97 -5.79 -1.13 -6.67
N GLU A 98 -5.64 -1.94 -7.69
CA GLU A 98 -5.06 -3.28 -7.59
C GLU A 98 -3.67 -3.31 -8.23
N TRP A 99 -2.75 -3.97 -7.58
CA TRP A 99 -1.43 -4.23 -8.10
C TRP A 99 -1.03 -5.69 -7.85
N ARG A 100 -0.47 -6.34 -8.88
CA ARG A 100 0.02 -7.72 -8.80
C ARG A 100 1.54 -7.74 -8.80
N ASP A 101 2.11 -8.39 -7.79
CA ASP A 101 3.55 -8.62 -7.74
C ASP A 101 3.99 -9.55 -8.88
N PRO A 102 4.88 -9.10 -9.78
CA PRO A 102 5.32 -9.92 -10.91
C PRO A 102 6.15 -11.13 -10.50
N ALA A 103 6.76 -11.14 -9.31
CA ALA A 103 7.60 -12.25 -8.85
C ALA A 103 6.79 -13.36 -8.16
N SER A 104 5.96 -13.01 -7.20
CA SER A 104 5.19 -13.98 -6.41
C SER A 104 3.77 -14.16 -6.91
N GLY A 105 3.24 -13.17 -7.63
CA GLY A 105 1.87 -13.14 -8.13
C GLY A 105 0.84 -12.74 -7.08
N TYR A 106 1.24 -12.30 -5.86
CA TYR A 106 0.24 -11.82 -4.91
C TYR A 106 -0.43 -10.55 -5.41
N LEU A 107 -1.73 -10.44 -5.15
CA LEU A 107 -2.52 -9.29 -5.50
C LEU A 107 -2.70 -8.40 -4.28
N ARG A 108 -2.34 -7.13 -4.40
CA ARG A 108 -2.53 -6.09 -3.41
C ARG A 108 -3.60 -5.13 -3.87
N ARG A 109 -4.54 -4.77 -2.99
CA ARG A 109 -5.58 -3.79 -3.23
C ARG A 109 -5.59 -2.74 -2.12
N ASN A 110 -5.53 -1.46 -2.48
CA ASN A 110 -5.68 -0.37 -1.54
C ASN A 110 -7.16 -0.12 -1.27
N VAL A 111 -7.61 -0.42 -0.04
CA VAL A 111 -9.03 -0.34 0.37
C VAL A 111 -9.39 1.05 0.89
N SER A 112 -8.50 1.67 1.66
CA SER A 112 -8.75 3.00 2.24
C SER A 112 -8.75 4.10 1.18
N PRO A 113 -9.69 5.07 1.28
CA PRO A 113 -9.65 6.29 0.47
C PRO A 113 -8.32 7.01 0.66
N PRO A 114 -7.57 7.34 -0.42
CA PRO A 114 -6.21 7.88 -0.31
C PRO A 114 -6.17 9.27 0.31
N ASP A 115 -7.11 10.16 -0.05
CA ASP A 115 -7.08 11.58 0.32
C ASP A 115 -7.97 11.91 1.54
N HIS A 116 -8.58 10.90 2.15
CA HIS A 116 -9.32 11.12 3.40
C HIS A 116 -8.34 11.22 4.58
N PRO A 117 -8.39 12.29 5.40
CA PRO A 117 -7.51 12.47 6.55
C PRO A 117 -7.78 11.40 7.61
N SER A 118 -7.03 10.33 7.57
CA SER A 118 -7.08 9.22 8.52
C SER A 118 -5.67 8.74 8.80
N PRO A 119 -5.30 8.48 10.04
CA PRO A 119 -4.02 7.84 10.35
C PRO A 119 -3.99 6.36 9.95
N LEU A 120 -5.14 5.78 9.62
CA LEU A 120 -5.24 4.37 9.28
C LEU A 120 -5.29 4.17 7.77
N ARG A 121 -4.60 3.12 7.31
CA ARG A 121 -4.68 2.60 5.96
C ARG A 121 -5.01 1.11 6.00
N ILE A 122 -5.91 0.68 5.14
CA ILE A 122 -6.29 -0.73 4.98
C ILE A 122 -5.88 -1.18 3.59
N VAL A 123 -5.20 -2.30 3.55
CA VAL A 123 -4.81 -2.99 2.33
C VAL A 123 -5.34 -4.41 2.41
N GLU A 124 -5.95 -4.89 1.35
CA GLU A 124 -6.29 -6.30 1.20
C GLU A 124 -5.27 -6.99 0.31
N VAL A 125 -4.90 -8.21 0.69
CA VAL A 125 -3.94 -9.02 -0.07
C VAL A 125 -4.54 -10.40 -0.33
N GLU A 126 -4.48 -10.84 -1.58
CA GLU A 126 -4.67 -12.22 -1.97
C GLU A 126 -3.29 -12.84 -2.25
N PHE A 127 -2.92 -13.83 -1.45
CA PHE A 127 -1.59 -14.42 -1.45
C PHE A 127 -1.64 -15.85 -2.00
N PRO A 128 -0.98 -16.13 -3.15
CA PRO A 128 -1.09 -17.42 -3.82
C PRO A 128 -0.54 -18.58 -2.99
N ALA A 129 -1.03 -19.78 -3.30
CA ALA A 129 -0.58 -21.04 -2.71
C ALA A 129 0.93 -21.25 -2.89
N GLY A 130 1.61 -21.74 -1.86
CA GLY A 130 3.03 -22.14 -1.89
C GLY A 130 4.01 -20.97 -2.06
N ARG A 131 3.55 -19.73 -2.07
CA ARG A 131 4.42 -18.57 -2.30
C ARG A 131 5.00 -18.00 -1.01
N ARG A 132 6.16 -17.34 -1.18
CA ARG A 132 6.91 -16.70 -0.11
C ARG A 132 7.41 -15.35 -0.61
N VAL A 133 7.30 -14.32 0.23
CA VAL A 133 7.85 -12.97 0.00
C VAL A 133 8.51 -12.50 1.28
N VAL A 134 9.71 -11.96 1.17
CA VAL A 134 10.41 -11.31 2.27
C VAL A 134 10.48 -9.83 1.94
N LEU A 135 9.92 -9.01 2.80
CA LEU A 135 10.02 -7.56 2.76
C LEU A 135 11.08 -7.12 3.78
N GLU A 136 11.88 -6.14 3.42
CA GLU A 136 12.97 -5.65 4.31
C GLU A 136 12.42 -4.98 5.57
N GLY A 137 11.15 -4.54 5.51
CA GLY A 137 10.49 -3.85 6.62
C GLY A 137 10.98 -2.43 6.84
N GLY A 138 10.47 -1.82 7.90
CA GLY A 138 10.93 -0.50 8.35
C GLY A 138 12.34 -0.55 8.94
N THR A 139 12.95 0.61 9.07
CA THR A 139 14.13 0.77 9.94
C THR A 139 13.66 1.15 11.34
N PRO A 140 14.49 0.97 12.40
CA PRO A 140 14.11 1.38 13.76
C PRO A 140 13.68 2.86 13.89
N SER A 141 14.17 3.71 12.98
CA SER A 141 13.78 5.14 12.92
C SER A 141 12.48 5.40 12.13
N ASN A 142 11.96 4.38 11.43
CA ASN A 142 10.75 4.46 10.61
C ASN A 142 9.94 3.16 10.76
N ALA A 143 9.83 2.66 11.97
CA ALA A 143 9.03 1.50 12.28
C ALA A 143 7.54 1.79 12.06
N ILE A 144 6.81 0.78 11.60
CA ILE A 144 5.40 0.89 11.28
C ILE A 144 4.63 -0.09 12.15
N ASP A 145 3.60 0.41 12.84
CA ASP A 145 2.65 -0.45 13.53
C ASP A 145 1.62 -0.97 12.54
N GLU A 146 1.57 -2.29 12.42
CA GLU A 146 0.67 -2.99 11.52
C GLU A 146 -0.14 -4.05 12.25
N GLN A 147 -1.32 -4.34 11.75
CA GLN A 147 -2.09 -5.52 12.12
C GLN A 147 -2.41 -6.32 10.86
N VAL A 148 -2.08 -7.60 10.87
CA VAL A 148 -2.41 -8.55 9.81
C VAL A 148 -3.57 -9.40 10.28
N TRP A 149 -4.75 -9.19 9.68
CA TRP A 149 -5.95 -9.96 9.96
C TRP A 149 -6.21 -10.97 8.85
N LEU A 150 -6.05 -12.25 9.14
CA LEU A 150 -6.27 -13.33 8.19
C LEU A 150 -7.77 -13.57 8.00
N LEU A 151 -8.24 -13.33 6.78
CA LEU A 151 -9.66 -13.44 6.42
C LEU A 151 -10.00 -14.83 5.89
N GLU A 152 -9.10 -15.43 5.10
CA GLU A 152 -9.27 -16.75 4.50
C GLU A 152 -7.94 -17.50 4.38
N GLY A 153 -7.99 -18.82 4.53
CA GLY A 153 -6.83 -19.69 4.36
C GLY A 153 -5.95 -19.79 5.60
N ALA A 154 -4.66 -20.02 5.40
CA ALA A 154 -3.65 -20.06 6.44
C ALA A 154 -2.34 -19.45 5.96
N MET A 155 -1.61 -18.78 6.86
CA MET A 155 -0.35 -18.12 6.58
C MET A 155 0.69 -18.39 7.69
N LYS A 156 1.96 -18.22 7.33
CA LYS A 156 3.06 -18.09 8.28
C LYS A 156 3.67 -16.70 8.08
N LEU A 157 3.83 -15.98 9.17
CA LEU A 157 4.53 -14.70 9.20
C LEU A 157 5.74 -14.86 10.14
N THR A 158 6.93 -14.52 9.63
CA THR A 158 8.17 -14.61 10.41
C THR A 158 8.78 -13.22 10.54
N LEU A 159 9.00 -12.80 11.80
CA LEU A 159 9.71 -11.58 12.16
C LEU A 159 10.97 -11.99 12.92
N GLY A 160 12.14 -11.65 12.39
CA GLY A 160 13.40 -12.09 12.93
C GLY A 160 13.44 -13.63 13.06
N HIS A 161 13.44 -14.12 14.29
CA HIS A 161 13.47 -15.56 14.60
C HIS A 161 12.11 -16.15 15.01
N ILE A 162 11.06 -15.33 15.08
CA ILE A 162 9.75 -15.76 15.58
C ILE A 162 8.82 -15.97 14.38
N THR A 163 8.27 -17.18 14.29
CA THR A 163 7.27 -17.53 13.27
C THR A 163 5.90 -17.70 13.92
N HIS A 164 4.95 -16.90 13.46
CA HIS A 164 3.53 -17.01 13.81
C HIS A 164 2.80 -17.78 12.70
N ARG A 165 1.96 -18.73 13.11
CA ARG A 165 1.03 -19.44 12.20
C ARG A 165 -0.34 -18.86 12.45
N LEU A 166 -0.98 -18.41 11.36
CA LEU A 166 -2.32 -17.81 11.40
C LEU A 166 -3.30 -18.68 10.61
N GLU A 167 -4.49 -18.80 11.14
CA GLU A 167 -5.65 -19.39 10.51
C GLU A 167 -6.73 -18.30 10.32
N ALA A 168 -7.73 -18.59 9.49
CA ALA A 168 -8.80 -17.62 9.21
C ALA A 168 -9.47 -17.13 10.51
N GLY A 169 -9.55 -15.82 10.69
CA GLY A 169 -10.03 -15.13 11.88
C GLY A 169 -8.92 -14.61 12.80
N ASP A 170 -7.69 -15.13 12.71
CA ASP A 170 -6.58 -14.66 13.53
C ASP A 170 -6.12 -13.24 13.13
N CYS A 171 -5.70 -12.48 14.13
CA CYS A 171 -5.09 -11.17 13.93
C CYS A 171 -3.76 -11.09 14.66
N LEU A 172 -2.71 -10.71 13.95
CA LEU A 172 -1.36 -10.53 14.49
C LEU A 172 -0.99 -9.05 14.43
N ALA A 173 -0.71 -8.46 15.60
CA ALA A 173 -0.18 -7.12 15.70
C ALA A 173 1.35 -7.15 15.60
N LEU A 174 1.92 -6.27 14.81
CA LEU A 174 3.32 -6.22 14.45
C LEU A 174 3.87 -4.81 14.64
N HIS A 175 5.07 -4.73 15.19
CA HIS A 175 5.92 -3.56 15.08
C HIS A 175 7.04 -3.91 14.10
N VAL A 176 6.94 -3.37 12.88
CA VAL A 176 7.83 -3.77 11.78
C VAL A 176 9.05 -2.85 11.77
N ASP A 177 10.12 -3.29 12.38
CA ASP A 177 11.42 -2.60 12.49
C ASP A 177 12.56 -3.33 11.75
N GLY A 178 12.22 -4.40 11.03
CA GLY A 178 13.16 -5.24 10.29
C GLY A 178 12.46 -6.19 9.30
N PRO A 179 13.19 -7.16 8.74
CA PRO A 179 12.65 -8.05 7.72
C PRO A 179 11.47 -8.87 8.23
N ILE A 180 10.42 -8.93 7.40
CA ILE A 180 9.25 -9.76 7.62
C ILE A 180 9.04 -10.71 6.44
N GLU A 181 8.84 -11.98 6.72
CA GLU A 181 8.51 -13.00 5.75
C GLU A 181 7.03 -13.35 5.79
N PHE A 182 6.39 -13.27 4.63
CA PHE A 182 5.04 -13.78 4.37
C PHE A 182 5.15 -15.09 3.60
N HIS A 183 4.61 -16.17 4.13
CA HIS A 183 4.64 -17.49 3.51
C HIS A 183 3.26 -18.18 3.59
N ASN A 184 2.69 -18.53 2.43
CA ASN A 184 1.54 -19.42 2.35
C ASN A 184 2.01 -20.86 2.08
N PRO A 185 2.11 -21.73 3.10
CA PRO A 185 2.58 -23.11 2.92
C PRO A 185 1.50 -24.04 2.36
N THR A 186 0.30 -23.55 2.11
CA THR A 186 -0.86 -24.35 1.73
C THR A 186 -1.01 -24.48 0.21
N ARG A 187 -1.99 -25.29 -0.22
CA ARG A 187 -2.36 -25.49 -1.63
C ARG A 187 -3.50 -24.56 -2.10
N ARG A 188 -3.96 -23.66 -1.24
CA ARG A 188 -5.02 -22.69 -1.55
C ARG A 188 -4.48 -21.29 -1.35
N ALA A 189 -5.02 -20.32 -2.07
CA ALA A 189 -4.72 -18.93 -1.81
C ALA A 189 -5.18 -18.55 -0.39
N ALA A 190 -4.50 -17.59 0.21
CA ALA A 190 -4.90 -16.97 1.46
C ALA A 190 -5.29 -15.52 1.19
N ARG A 191 -6.24 -14.98 1.97
CA ARG A 191 -6.67 -13.58 1.89
C ARG A 191 -6.58 -12.94 3.26
N TYR A 192 -5.93 -11.79 3.34
CA TYR A 192 -5.76 -11.05 4.59
C TYR A 192 -5.85 -9.55 4.38
N ALA A 193 -6.19 -8.84 5.45
CA ALA A 193 -6.12 -7.39 5.52
C ALA A 193 -4.89 -6.97 6.31
N VAL A 194 -4.17 -5.96 5.82
CA VAL A 194 -3.15 -5.24 6.58
C VAL A 194 -3.74 -3.89 6.96
N VAL A 195 -3.81 -3.61 8.26
CA VAL A 195 -4.17 -2.32 8.81
C VAL A 195 -2.91 -1.68 9.35
N LEU A 196 -2.51 -0.56 8.78
CA LEU A 196 -1.31 0.15 9.21
C LEU A 196 -1.66 1.56 9.70
N ALA A 197 -0.98 1.99 10.75
CA ALA A 197 -1.06 3.35 11.27
C ALA A 197 0.06 4.18 10.64
N THR A 198 -0.32 5.21 9.87
CA THR A 198 0.63 6.20 9.38
C THR A 198 0.68 7.35 10.37
N THR A 199 1.80 7.52 11.09
CA THR A 199 2.02 8.71 11.91
C THR A 199 2.26 9.91 11.00
N THR A 200 1.18 10.56 10.56
CA THR A 200 1.28 11.90 9.98
C THR A 200 1.38 12.88 11.15
N THR A 201 2.52 13.52 11.31
CA THR A 201 2.78 14.56 12.32
C THR A 201 2.00 15.85 12.02
N THR A 202 0.70 15.76 11.77
CA THR A 202 -0.24 16.90 11.73
C THR A 202 -1.67 16.40 11.91
N ALA A 203 -2.01 15.93 13.10
CA ALA A 203 -3.40 15.66 13.45
C ALA A 203 -4.01 16.93 14.07
N THR A 204 -4.72 17.71 13.27
CA THR A 204 -5.78 18.55 13.81
C THR A 204 -6.89 17.61 14.28
N PRO A 205 -7.30 17.64 15.56
CA PRO A 205 -8.33 16.72 16.06
C PRO A 205 -9.65 16.95 15.33
N TYR A 206 -10.20 15.87 14.78
CA TYR A 206 -11.55 15.84 14.22
C TYR A 206 -12.56 16.19 15.32
N ARG A 207 -13.17 17.37 15.23
CA ARG A 207 -14.35 17.73 16.05
C ARG A 207 -15.57 17.09 15.39
N ALA A 208 -16.09 16.03 16.00
CA ALA A 208 -17.39 15.50 15.64
C ALA A 208 -18.45 16.59 15.85
N SER A 209 -19.04 17.08 14.78
CA SER A 209 -20.20 17.97 14.82
C SER A 209 -21.43 17.12 15.14
N THR A 210 -21.86 17.16 16.40
CA THR A 210 -23.12 16.57 16.83
C THR A 210 -24.26 17.43 16.26
N ARG A 211 -24.82 17.05 15.12
CA ARG A 211 -26.12 17.60 14.69
C ARG A 211 -27.17 17.04 15.63
N GLN A 212 -27.68 17.89 16.51
CA GLN A 212 -28.92 17.61 17.21
C GLN A 212 -30.07 17.51 16.20
N VAL A 213 -30.74 16.37 16.20
CA VAL A 213 -31.99 16.16 15.49
C VAL A 213 -33.09 16.86 16.36
N PRO A 214 -33.86 17.84 15.84
CA PRO A 214 -35.00 18.39 16.57
C PRO A 214 -36.07 17.31 16.72
N ARG A 215 -36.71 17.30 17.90
CA ARG A 215 -37.90 16.46 18.17
C ARG A 215 -39.10 16.93 17.37
#